data_ad1e7d02a52b02425cd7fde7641f8498
#
_entry.id   ad1e7d02a52b02425cd7fde7641f8498
#
_cell.length_a   1.000
_cell.length_b   1.000
_cell.length_c   1.000
_cell.angle_alpha   90.00
_cell.angle_beta   90.00
_cell.angle_gamma   90.00
#
_symmetry.space_group_name_H-M   'P 1'
#
loop_
_entity.id
_entity.type
_entity.pdbx_description
1 polymer ?
#
loop_
_entity_poly.entity_id
_entity_poly.type
_entity_poly.pdbx_seq_one_letter_code
_entity_poly.pdbx_strand_id
1 'polypeptide(L)'
;MRIAILGYGNIGKAAEQAILSAPNMELAGIYHHDDNLDNVSADVVLICTPTREMRRFATQLLQQGINVVDSFDVHTDIYSHRADLRVQALASNAVSVVSAGWDPGTDSVMRAIMLAMVPEGVTYTNFGP
;
A
#
# COMPACT_ATOMS: atom_id res chain seq x y z
N MET A 1 16.95 0.48 -4.14
CA MET A 1 15.55 0.35 -4.61
C MET A 1 14.97 1.75 -4.68
N ARG A 2 14.45 2.13 -5.85
CA ARG A 2 13.88 3.46 -6.13
C ARG A 2 12.39 3.44 -5.83
N ILE A 3 11.96 4.28 -4.88
CA ILE A 3 10.57 4.32 -4.41
C ILE A 3 9.98 5.69 -4.70
N ALA A 4 8.81 5.72 -5.33
CA ALA A 4 8.01 6.94 -5.46
C ALA A 4 6.81 6.91 -4.50
N ILE A 5 6.32 8.10 -4.16
CA ILE A 5 5.15 8.29 -3.29
C ILE A 5 4.05 8.93 -4.13
N LEU A 6 2.85 8.35 -4.12
CA LEU A 6 1.65 8.93 -4.71
C LEU A 6 0.67 9.34 -3.60
N GLY A 7 0.47 10.63 -3.43
CA GLY A 7 -0.28 11.22 -2.34
C GLY A 7 0.62 11.71 -1.21
N TYR A 8 0.66 13.03 -0.99
CA TYR A 8 1.59 13.66 -0.05
C TYR A 8 0.90 14.28 1.17
N GLY A 9 -0.03 13.52 1.75
CA GLY A 9 -0.66 13.80 3.04
C GLY A 9 0.23 13.36 4.21
N ASN A 10 -0.35 13.14 5.38
CA ASN A 10 0.40 12.73 6.58
C ASN A 10 1.15 11.40 6.37
N ILE A 11 0.51 10.42 5.71
CA ILE A 11 1.14 9.11 5.41
C ILE A 11 2.29 9.29 4.42
N GLY A 12 2.10 10.05 3.33
CA GLY A 12 3.15 10.30 2.35
C GLY A 12 4.37 10.99 2.92
N LYS A 13 4.18 11.98 3.79
CA LYS A 13 5.28 12.66 4.52
C LYS A 13 6.04 11.72 5.45
N ALA A 14 5.32 10.84 6.16
CA ALA A 14 5.96 9.83 7.01
C ALA A 14 6.74 8.80 6.17
N ALA A 15 6.17 8.38 5.03
CA ALA A 15 6.84 7.48 4.09
C ALA A 15 8.12 8.09 3.52
N GLU A 16 8.12 9.37 3.16
CA GLU A 16 9.33 10.07 2.72
C GLU A 16 10.44 10.00 3.77
N GLN A 17 10.12 10.33 5.02
CA GLN A 17 11.10 10.27 6.11
C GLN A 17 11.66 8.86 6.31
N ALA A 18 10.81 7.84 6.21
CA ALA A 18 11.21 6.45 6.31
C ALA A 18 12.15 6.04 5.15
N ILE A 19 11.84 6.42 3.91
CA ILE A 19 12.66 6.16 2.73
C ILE A 19 14.03 6.83 2.88
N LEU A 20 14.05 8.11 3.25
CA LEU A 20 15.31 8.87 3.41
C LEU A 20 16.19 8.35 4.53
N SER A 21 15.60 7.68 5.53
CA SER A 21 16.33 7.08 6.65
C SER A 21 16.86 5.67 6.34
N ALA A 22 16.38 5.04 5.28
CA ALA A 22 16.73 3.65 4.94
C ALA A 22 17.91 3.59 3.97
N PRO A 23 19.02 2.93 4.31
CA PRO A 23 20.27 2.97 3.52
C PRO A 23 20.16 2.26 2.15
N ASN A 24 19.14 1.45 1.95
CA ASN A 24 18.89 0.68 0.73
C ASN A 24 17.74 1.20 -0.11
N MET A 25 17.19 2.36 0.23
CA MET A 25 16.08 3.00 -0.47
C MET A 25 16.49 4.39 -0.99
N GLU A 26 15.88 4.81 -2.07
CA GLU A 26 16.07 6.10 -2.70
C GLU A 26 14.70 6.68 -3.06
N LEU A 27 14.44 7.92 -2.71
CA LEU A 27 13.21 8.61 -3.11
C LEU A 27 13.30 8.97 -4.60
N ALA A 28 12.49 8.31 -5.43
CA ALA A 28 12.45 8.53 -6.87
C ALA A 28 11.59 9.73 -7.27
N GLY A 29 10.58 10.08 -6.45
CA GLY A 29 9.70 11.21 -6.70
C GLY A 29 8.46 11.20 -5.79
N ILE A 30 7.78 12.34 -5.78
CA ILE A 30 6.52 12.54 -5.07
C ILE A 30 5.50 13.00 -6.11
N TYR A 31 4.36 12.33 -6.15
CA TYR A 31 3.26 12.58 -7.08
C TYR A 31 1.99 12.92 -6.32
N HIS A 32 1.18 13.79 -6.87
CA HIS A 32 -0.15 14.14 -6.40
C HIS A 32 -1.23 13.44 -7.23
N HIS A 33 -2.47 13.48 -6.76
CA HIS A 33 -3.60 12.78 -7.40
C HIS A 33 -3.96 13.28 -8.81
N ASP A 34 -3.54 14.50 -9.16
CA ASP A 34 -3.75 15.17 -10.43
C ASP A 34 -2.51 15.15 -11.35
N ASP A 35 -1.40 14.60 -10.88
CA ASP A 35 -0.20 14.46 -11.69
C ASP A 35 -0.37 13.39 -12.78
N ASN A 36 0.32 13.57 -13.90
CA ASN A 36 0.41 12.56 -14.94
C ASN A 36 1.32 11.40 -14.48
N LEU A 37 0.76 10.20 -14.42
CA LEU A 37 1.45 8.99 -13.99
C LEU A 37 1.92 8.10 -15.16
N ASP A 38 1.87 8.56 -16.41
CA ASP A 38 2.19 7.72 -17.58
C ASP A 38 3.69 7.38 -17.71
N ASN A 39 4.55 8.11 -17.02
CA ASN A 39 6.01 7.93 -17.10
C ASN A 39 6.67 7.96 -15.72
N VAL A 40 6.08 7.29 -14.75
CA VAL A 40 6.68 7.16 -13.42
C VAL A 40 7.94 6.29 -13.50
N SER A 41 9.08 6.82 -13.06
CA SER A 41 10.36 6.11 -13.06
C SER A 41 10.74 5.68 -11.65
N ALA A 42 10.18 4.56 -11.19
CA ALA A 42 10.44 3.97 -9.88
C ALA A 42 10.33 2.44 -9.94
N ASP A 43 10.98 1.74 -9.00
CA ASP A 43 10.85 0.29 -8.85
C ASP A 43 9.53 -0.05 -8.15
N VAL A 44 9.11 0.82 -7.22
CA VAL A 44 7.90 0.67 -6.40
C VAL A 44 7.23 2.03 -6.20
N VAL A 45 5.90 2.07 -6.23
CA VAL A 45 5.12 3.24 -5.82
C VAL A 45 4.34 2.92 -4.55
N LEU A 46 4.54 3.74 -3.51
CA LEU A 46 3.70 3.74 -2.31
C LEU A 46 2.47 4.61 -2.57
N ILE A 47 1.29 4.01 -2.56
CA ILE A 47 0.02 4.72 -2.78
C ILE A 47 -0.53 5.17 -1.43
N CYS A 48 -0.41 6.48 -1.16
CA CYS A 48 -0.82 7.14 0.08
C CYS A 48 -2.03 8.07 -0.13
N THR A 49 -2.84 7.80 -1.15
CA THR A 49 -4.07 8.53 -1.48
C THR A 49 -5.26 8.02 -0.65
N PRO A 50 -6.42 8.72 -0.67
CA PRO A 50 -7.64 8.17 -0.09
C PRO A 50 -8.00 6.80 -0.69
N THR A 51 -8.47 5.88 0.15
CA THR A 51 -8.78 4.47 -0.16
C THR A 51 -9.58 4.28 -1.45
N ARG A 52 -10.61 5.12 -1.68
CA ARG A 52 -11.48 5.03 -2.87
C ARG A 52 -10.76 5.25 -4.20
N GLU A 53 -9.57 5.85 -4.18
CA GLU A 53 -8.78 6.13 -5.39
C GLU A 53 -7.67 5.10 -5.62
N MET A 54 -7.31 4.33 -4.58
CA MET A 54 -6.17 3.42 -4.61
C MET A 54 -6.27 2.39 -5.73
N ARG A 55 -7.46 1.79 -5.94
CA ARG A 55 -7.67 0.79 -6.99
C ARG A 55 -7.34 1.34 -8.39
N ARG A 56 -7.80 2.54 -8.68
CA ARG A 56 -7.55 3.21 -9.97
C ARG A 56 -6.07 3.44 -10.20
N PHE A 57 -5.39 4.04 -9.22
CA PHE A 57 -3.97 4.34 -9.32
C PHE A 57 -3.11 3.08 -9.36
N ALA A 58 -3.40 2.09 -8.51
CA ALA A 58 -2.70 0.81 -8.53
C ALA A 58 -2.83 0.12 -9.89
N THR A 59 -4.03 0.09 -10.47
CA THR A 59 -4.26 -0.47 -11.80
C THR A 59 -3.41 0.23 -12.86
N GLN A 60 -3.42 1.56 -12.91
CA GLN A 60 -2.66 2.35 -13.89
C GLN A 60 -1.15 2.10 -13.78
N LEU A 61 -0.61 2.04 -12.56
CA LEU A 61 0.83 1.82 -12.32
C LEU A 61 1.23 0.36 -12.64
N LEU A 62 0.42 -0.61 -12.24
CA LEU A 62 0.66 -2.02 -12.58
C LEU A 62 0.68 -2.27 -14.08
N GLN A 63 -0.21 -1.62 -14.85
CA GLN A 63 -0.22 -1.73 -16.33
C GLN A 63 1.08 -1.23 -16.98
N GLN A 64 1.84 -0.39 -16.30
CA GLN A 64 3.17 0.06 -16.72
C GLN A 64 4.30 -0.87 -16.23
N GLY A 65 3.99 -1.96 -15.55
CA GLY A 65 4.97 -2.87 -14.97
C GLY A 65 5.61 -2.36 -13.67
N ILE A 66 5.03 -1.36 -13.03
CA ILE A 66 5.54 -0.77 -11.78
C ILE A 66 4.91 -1.49 -10.60
N ASN A 67 5.73 -1.91 -9.64
CA ASN A 67 5.23 -2.52 -8.40
C ASN A 67 4.53 -1.49 -7.53
N VAL A 68 3.49 -1.90 -6.82
CA VAL A 68 2.72 -1.01 -5.96
C VAL A 68 2.54 -1.56 -4.55
N VAL A 69 2.47 -0.65 -3.59
CA VAL A 69 2.08 -0.94 -2.21
C VAL A 69 0.99 0.04 -1.83
N ASP A 70 -0.15 -0.46 -1.35
CA ASP A 70 -1.25 0.37 -0.86
C ASP A 70 -1.64 0.03 0.58
N SER A 71 -2.37 0.94 1.21
CA SER A 71 -2.96 0.79 2.54
C SER A 71 -4.49 0.72 2.48
N PHE A 72 -5.04 0.06 1.46
CA PHE A 72 -6.48 -0.09 1.27
C PHE A 72 -7.15 -0.66 2.54
N ASP A 73 -8.17 0.04 3.08
CA ASP A 73 -8.73 -0.21 4.40
C ASP A 73 -10.23 -0.55 4.43
N VAL A 74 -10.87 -0.74 3.28
CA VAL A 74 -12.26 -1.20 3.23
C VAL A 74 -12.30 -2.70 3.40
N HIS A 75 -12.45 -3.18 4.64
CA HIS A 75 -12.38 -4.60 5.02
C HIS A 75 -13.29 -5.51 4.19
N THR A 76 -14.51 -5.06 3.91
CA THR A 76 -15.49 -5.82 3.11
C THR A 76 -15.11 -5.96 1.64
N ASP A 77 -14.21 -5.13 1.13
CA ASP A 77 -13.83 -5.05 -0.29
C ASP A 77 -12.38 -5.46 -0.56
N ILE A 78 -11.61 -5.84 0.45
CA ILE A 78 -10.19 -6.23 0.29
C ILE A 78 -10.03 -7.38 -0.70
N TYR A 79 -10.88 -8.39 -0.65
CA TYR A 79 -10.80 -9.54 -1.54
C TYR A 79 -11.03 -9.17 -3.00
N SER A 80 -12.00 -8.29 -3.29
CA SER A 80 -12.27 -7.83 -4.65
C SER A 80 -11.14 -6.91 -5.13
N HIS A 81 -10.68 -6.00 -4.29
CA HIS A 81 -9.53 -5.14 -4.57
C HIS A 81 -8.29 -5.96 -4.94
N ARG A 82 -7.93 -6.96 -4.12
CA ARG A 82 -6.82 -7.88 -4.40
C ARG A 82 -7.03 -8.68 -5.69
N ALA A 83 -8.25 -9.15 -5.95
CA ALA A 83 -8.54 -9.93 -7.16
C ALA A 83 -8.34 -9.10 -8.43
N ASP A 84 -8.82 -7.86 -8.44
CA ASP A 84 -8.68 -6.95 -9.57
C ASP A 84 -7.20 -6.61 -9.84
N LEU A 85 -6.45 -6.24 -8.79
CA LEU A 85 -5.03 -5.90 -8.93
C LEU A 85 -4.17 -7.11 -9.31
N ARG A 86 -4.54 -8.33 -8.87
CA ARG A 86 -3.85 -9.56 -9.28
C ARG A 86 -3.86 -9.77 -10.78
N VAL A 87 -4.99 -9.49 -11.44
CA VAL A 87 -5.09 -9.62 -12.91
C VAL A 87 -4.09 -8.69 -13.60
N GLN A 88 -4.02 -7.43 -13.16
CA GLN A 88 -3.10 -6.44 -13.73
C GLN A 88 -1.64 -6.79 -13.45
N ALA A 89 -1.32 -7.15 -12.21
CA ALA A 89 0.03 -7.50 -11.80
C ALA A 89 0.58 -8.70 -12.59
N LEU A 90 -0.24 -9.75 -12.78
CA LEU A 90 0.15 -10.92 -13.58
C LEU A 90 0.35 -10.56 -15.06
N ALA A 91 -0.49 -9.70 -15.63
CA ALA A 91 -0.41 -9.31 -17.04
C ALA A 91 0.86 -8.49 -17.35
N SER A 92 1.37 -7.74 -16.37
CA SER A 92 2.52 -6.84 -16.53
C SER A 92 3.79 -7.33 -15.84
N ASN A 93 3.78 -8.54 -15.26
CA ASN A 93 4.89 -9.09 -14.47
C ASN A 93 5.32 -8.18 -13.32
N ALA A 94 4.35 -7.52 -12.67
CA ALA A 94 4.55 -6.66 -11.52
C ALA A 94 4.00 -7.28 -10.24
N VAL A 95 4.28 -6.66 -9.10
CA VAL A 95 3.82 -7.08 -7.77
C VAL A 95 2.91 -6.01 -7.17
N SER A 96 1.80 -6.43 -6.58
CA SER A 96 0.95 -5.58 -5.75
C SER A 96 0.90 -6.10 -4.33
N VAL A 97 1.26 -5.25 -3.37
CA VAL A 97 1.04 -5.49 -1.94
C VAL A 97 -0.15 -4.64 -1.51
N VAL A 98 -1.23 -5.29 -1.11
CA VAL A 98 -2.47 -4.60 -0.72
C VAL A 98 -2.62 -4.56 0.79
N SER A 99 -3.27 -3.50 1.29
CA SER A 99 -3.61 -3.37 2.71
C SER A 99 -2.39 -3.40 3.64
N ALA A 100 -1.29 -2.78 3.24
CA ALA A 100 -0.05 -2.71 3.99
C ALA A 100 -0.08 -1.57 5.04
N GLY A 101 -1.18 -1.43 5.77
CA GLY A 101 -1.37 -0.45 6.83
C GLY A 101 -1.19 -1.03 8.22
N TRP A 102 -1.86 -0.40 9.19
CA TRP A 102 -1.96 -0.92 10.55
C TRP A 102 -3.12 -1.90 10.65
N ASP A 103 -4.34 -1.50 10.32
CA ASP A 103 -5.56 -2.32 10.29
C ASP A 103 -6.41 -1.95 9.04
N PRO A 104 -6.43 -2.77 8.02
CA PRO A 104 -5.73 -4.05 7.86
C PRO A 104 -4.21 -3.89 7.66
N GLY A 105 -3.45 -4.88 8.13
CA GLY A 105 -2.00 -4.91 8.03
C GLY A 105 -1.35 -5.50 9.28
N THR A 106 -0.51 -4.75 9.97
CA THR A 106 0.27 -5.21 11.12
C THR A 106 -0.63 -5.70 12.26
N ASP A 107 -1.70 -4.98 12.59
CA ASP A 107 -2.66 -5.39 13.64
C ASP A 107 -3.32 -6.73 13.30
N SER A 108 -3.69 -6.95 12.05
CA SER A 108 -4.28 -8.21 11.60
C SER A 108 -3.34 -9.40 11.81
N VAL A 109 -2.03 -9.22 11.58
CA VAL A 109 -1.02 -10.25 11.83
C VAL A 109 -0.88 -10.51 13.32
N MET A 110 -0.81 -9.45 14.12
CA MET A 110 -0.70 -9.56 15.58
C MET A 110 -1.93 -10.27 16.17
N ARG A 111 -3.13 -9.95 15.72
CA ARG A 111 -4.35 -10.64 16.13
C ARG A 111 -4.32 -12.13 15.79
N ALA A 112 -3.85 -12.49 14.58
CA ALA A 112 -3.74 -13.90 14.19
C ALA A 112 -2.78 -14.68 15.10
N ILE A 113 -1.64 -14.07 15.46
CA ILE A 113 -0.68 -14.65 16.39
C ILE A 113 -1.30 -14.81 17.79
N MET A 114 -1.96 -13.76 18.30
CA MET A 114 -2.62 -13.80 19.60
C MET A 114 -3.73 -14.86 19.66
N LEU A 115 -4.51 -14.99 18.60
CA LEU A 115 -5.55 -16.03 18.49
C LEU A 115 -4.95 -17.44 18.48
N ALA A 116 -3.81 -17.64 17.84
CA ALA A 116 -3.11 -18.92 17.85
C ALA A 116 -2.55 -19.28 19.23
N MET A 117 -2.12 -18.27 20.01
CA MET A 117 -1.58 -18.47 21.37
C MET A 117 -2.69 -18.67 22.41
N VAL A 118 -3.81 -17.96 22.26
CA VAL A 118 -4.95 -17.98 23.21
C VAL A 118 -6.26 -18.07 22.42
N PRO A 119 -6.65 -19.26 21.91
CA PRO A 119 -7.78 -19.42 20.99
C PRO A 119 -9.13 -18.95 21.53
N GLU A 120 -9.32 -19.02 22.86
CA GLU A 120 -10.54 -18.58 23.54
C GLU A 120 -10.41 -17.17 24.15
N GLY A 121 -9.29 -16.48 23.88
CA GLY A 121 -9.04 -15.13 24.36
C GLY A 121 -9.77 -14.08 23.56
N VAL A 122 -10.02 -12.92 24.19
CA VAL A 122 -10.52 -11.73 23.51
C VAL A 122 -9.36 -10.83 23.14
N THR A 123 -9.18 -10.56 21.84
CA THR A 123 -8.23 -9.55 21.37
C THR A 123 -8.99 -8.26 21.08
N TYR A 124 -8.55 -7.16 21.67
CA TYR A 124 -9.13 -5.85 21.47
C TYR A 124 -8.03 -4.81 21.24
N THR A 125 -8.06 -4.15 20.10
CA THR A 125 -7.22 -3.00 19.80
C THR A 125 -8.10 -1.82 19.46
N ASN A 126 -7.87 -0.68 20.14
CA ASN A 126 -8.56 0.57 19.85
C ASN A 126 -7.52 1.67 19.68
N PHE A 127 -7.42 2.20 18.48
CA PHE A 127 -6.61 3.34 18.11
C PHE A 127 -7.49 4.46 17.57
N GLY A 128 -8.58 4.74 18.28
CA GLY A 128 -9.42 5.89 17.97
C GLY A 128 -8.74 7.20 18.35
N PRO A 129 -9.16 8.30 17.73
CA PRO A 129 -8.69 9.64 18.11
C PRO A 129 -9.10 10.00 19.54
#